data_dd207aff84d6424b039248f09cbd2569
#
_entry.id   dd207aff84d6424b039248f09cbd2569
#
_cell.length_a   1.000
_cell.length_b   1.000
_cell.length_c   1.000
_cell.angle_alpha   90.00
_cell.angle_beta   90.00
_cell.angle_gamma   90.00
#
_symmetry.space_group_name_H-M   'P 1'
#
loop_
_entity.id
_entity.type
_entity.pdbx_description
1 polymer ?
#
loop_
_entity_poly.entity_id
_entity_poly.type
_entity_poly.pdbx_seq_one_letter_code
_entity_poly.pdbx_strand_id
1 'polypeptide(L)'
;MGTPLDTAPQHGPRPLPLFLSMLRSETLNDPDRRTRALAGLRAYQDAPRLPATPMPDAVARDGRIVLRDYGGTGRPVVVIPSLINPPFVLDLAPDNSLLRWLAGQGLRVLLVDWTTPVPGDRAMDLGDHAQVVARLCATLDEPPLLVGYCLGGTIALAAAASVPVAGIALIATPWRFDGFGDAGRAAIADVWTAAQPTAERLGLLPMELLQSMFWQIDPARTVEKFVQFADLDPVAPAGQAFVALEDWANGGAPIPYAAARELFDDLFDADLPGRERWCVDGRIVASRPPVPMVEFVAENDRIVPAASAIGLPDRRIVPAGHVGMIVGRRGRSVLWEPLAHWLSGVPRSREQPNP
;
A
#
# COMPACT_ATOMS: atom_id res chain seq x y z
N MET A 1 -7.25 6.84 43.74
CA MET A 1 -7.33 7.20 42.29
C MET A 1 -6.94 5.93 41.55
N GLY A 2 -7.93 5.20 41.01
CA GLY A 2 -7.68 4.02 40.21
C GLY A 2 -6.95 4.45 38.92
N THR A 3 -5.82 3.80 38.63
CA THR A 3 -5.20 3.84 37.32
C THR A 3 -6.28 3.56 36.30
N PRO A 4 -6.44 4.33 35.21
CA PRO A 4 -7.33 3.94 34.16
C PRO A 4 -6.94 2.49 33.81
N LEU A 5 -7.92 1.60 33.79
CA LEU A 5 -7.74 0.32 33.15
C LEU A 5 -7.33 0.66 31.71
N ASP A 6 -6.04 0.55 31.44
CA ASP A 6 -5.56 0.49 30.07
C ASP A 6 -6.39 -0.60 29.41
N THR A 7 -7.37 -0.18 28.65
CA THR A 7 -8.09 -1.09 27.79
C THR A 7 -7.02 -1.71 26.95
N ALA A 8 -6.70 -2.98 27.22
CA ALA A 8 -5.71 -3.72 26.44
C ALA A 8 -6.03 -3.45 24.97
N PRO A 9 -5.13 -2.81 24.23
CA PRO A 9 -5.42 -2.43 22.88
C PRO A 9 -5.85 -3.71 22.16
N GLN A 10 -6.94 -3.63 21.42
CA GLN A 10 -7.44 -4.74 20.64
C GLN A 10 -6.50 -4.93 19.43
N HIS A 11 -5.25 -5.31 19.72
CA HIS A 11 -4.26 -5.59 18.67
C HIS A 11 -4.66 -6.84 17.90
N GLY A 12 -4.39 -6.78 16.57
CA GLY A 12 -4.66 -7.92 15.69
C GLY A 12 -4.01 -9.22 16.12
N PRO A 13 -4.08 -10.25 15.30
CA PRO A 13 -4.63 -10.25 13.94
C PRO A 13 -6.16 -10.00 13.89
N ARG A 14 -6.61 -9.34 12.85
CA ARG A 14 -8.04 -9.04 12.65
C ARG A 14 -8.55 -9.64 11.35
N PRO A 15 -9.67 -10.39 11.36
CA PRO A 15 -10.50 -10.77 12.51
C PRO A 15 -9.86 -11.92 13.30
N LEU A 16 -9.70 -11.76 14.61
CA LEU A 16 -9.03 -12.74 15.45
C LEU A 16 -9.66 -14.15 15.41
N PRO A 17 -10.99 -14.34 15.42
CA PRO A 17 -11.59 -15.67 15.32
C PRO A 17 -11.18 -16.44 14.07
N LEU A 18 -11.11 -15.75 12.91
CA LEU A 18 -10.72 -16.36 11.65
C LEU A 18 -9.22 -16.73 11.67
N PHE A 19 -8.37 -15.84 12.21
CA PHE A 19 -6.95 -16.13 12.38
C PHE A 19 -6.72 -17.35 13.27
N LEU A 20 -7.42 -17.46 14.41
CA LEU A 20 -7.31 -18.62 15.30
C LEU A 20 -7.79 -19.92 14.63
N SER A 21 -8.83 -19.84 13.78
CA SER A 21 -9.29 -21.00 12.98
C SER A 21 -8.21 -21.46 12.01
N MET A 22 -7.60 -20.51 11.26
CA MET A 22 -6.49 -20.80 10.37
C MET A 22 -5.28 -21.36 11.12
N LEU A 23 -4.88 -20.76 12.25
CA LEU A 23 -3.79 -21.26 13.08
C LEU A 23 -4.05 -22.69 13.53
N ARG A 24 -5.28 -23.00 13.96
CA ARG A 24 -5.67 -24.36 14.33
C ARG A 24 -5.54 -25.35 13.18
N SER A 25 -5.99 -24.95 11.99
CA SER A 25 -5.91 -25.78 10.78
C SER A 25 -4.44 -26.06 10.41
N GLU A 26 -3.60 -25.01 10.34
CA GLU A 26 -2.19 -25.09 9.97
C GLU A 26 -1.32 -25.86 10.98
N THR A 27 -1.82 -26.07 12.21
CA THR A 27 -1.11 -26.76 13.28
C THR A 27 -1.85 -28.02 13.76
N LEU A 28 -2.75 -28.58 12.94
CA LEU A 28 -3.62 -29.69 13.35
C LEU A 28 -2.82 -30.89 13.89
N ASN A 29 -1.73 -31.21 13.22
CA ASN A 29 -0.87 -32.36 13.54
C ASN A 29 0.43 -31.97 14.28
N ASP A 30 0.53 -30.73 14.76
CA ASP A 30 1.72 -30.21 15.45
C ASP A 30 1.32 -29.36 16.67
N PRO A 31 1.03 -30.03 17.83
CA PRO A 31 0.63 -29.34 19.06
C PRO A 31 1.69 -28.39 19.61
N ASP A 32 2.98 -28.73 19.44
CA ASP A 32 4.09 -27.92 19.95
C ASP A 32 4.20 -26.62 19.13
N ARG A 33 4.11 -26.70 17.81
CA ARG A 33 4.05 -25.53 16.93
C ARG A 33 2.85 -24.66 17.25
N ARG A 34 1.68 -25.26 17.52
CA ARG A 34 0.48 -24.53 17.97
C ARG A 34 0.73 -23.76 19.25
N THR A 35 1.30 -24.42 20.25
CA THR A 35 1.60 -23.80 21.55
C THR A 35 2.56 -22.62 21.36
N ARG A 36 3.61 -22.76 20.55
CA ARG A 36 4.56 -21.68 20.27
C ARG A 36 3.89 -20.54 19.49
N ALA A 37 3.06 -20.83 18.48
CA ALA A 37 2.35 -19.80 17.73
C ALA A 37 1.40 -18.97 18.63
N LEU A 38 0.70 -19.63 19.55
CA LEU A 38 -0.16 -18.95 20.54
C LEU A 38 0.65 -18.12 21.54
N ALA A 39 1.81 -18.61 21.97
CA ALA A 39 2.72 -17.85 22.83
C ALA A 39 3.23 -16.59 22.11
N GLY A 40 3.67 -16.71 20.86
CA GLY A 40 4.08 -15.55 20.05
C GLY A 40 2.95 -14.58 19.76
N LEU A 41 1.74 -15.07 19.50
CA LEU A 41 0.56 -14.21 19.37
C LEU A 41 0.30 -13.43 20.66
N ARG A 42 0.37 -14.10 21.81
CA ARG A 42 0.19 -13.44 23.10
C ARG A 42 1.29 -12.41 23.36
N ALA A 43 2.55 -12.77 23.08
CA ALA A 43 3.68 -11.85 23.20
C ALA A 43 3.49 -10.60 22.32
N TYR A 44 2.99 -10.76 21.09
CA TYR A 44 2.66 -9.64 20.21
C TYR A 44 1.53 -8.76 20.79
N GLN A 45 0.47 -9.37 21.30
CA GLN A 45 -0.65 -8.62 21.89
C GLN A 45 -0.24 -7.82 23.14
N ASP A 46 0.63 -8.38 23.95
CA ASP A 46 1.13 -7.76 25.19
C ASP A 46 2.36 -6.86 24.96
N ALA A 47 2.95 -6.88 23.76
CA ALA A 47 4.16 -6.09 23.46
C ALA A 47 3.92 -4.59 23.61
N PRO A 48 4.85 -3.84 24.21
CA PRO A 48 4.75 -2.39 24.27
C PRO A 48 4.84 -1.79 22.87
N ARG A 49 4.01 -0.79 22.58
CA ARG A 49 4.04 -0.02 21.34
C ARG A 49 4.85 1.24 21.54
N LEU A 50 5.74 1.51 20.60
CA LEU A 50 6.39 2.81 20.55
C LEU A 50 5.34 3.89 20.23
N PRO A 51 5.51 5.11 20.75
CA PRO A 51 4.67 6.22 20.34
C PRO A 51 4.70 6.36 18.81
N ALA A 52 3.52 6.48 18.21
CA ALA A 52 3.42 6.70 16.78
C ALA A 52 4.16 8.00 16.40
N THR A 53 4.98 7.93 15.36
CA THR A 53 5.60 9.15 14.81
C THR A 53 4.48 10.04 14.27
N PRO A 54 4.38 11.30 14.72
CA PRO A 54 3.34 12.20 14.22
C PRO A 54 3.45 12.35 12.70
N MET A 55 2.33 12.20 12.02
CA MET A 55 2.29 12.52 10.60
C MET A 55 2.43 14.03 10.40
N PRO A 56 3.14 14.46 9.35
CA PRO A 56 3.27 15.88 9.02
C PRO A 56 1.92 16.55 8.76
N ASP A 57 1.90 17.89 8.88
CA ASP A 57 0.72 18.67 8.57
C ASP A 57 0.27 18.51 7.11
N ALA A 58 -1.04 18.65 6.90
CA ALA A 58 -1.61 18.68 5.56
C ALA A 58 -1.39 20.07 4.93
N VAL A 59 -0.81 20.11 3.73
CA VAL A 59 -0.58 21.34 2.94
C VAL A 59 -1.64 21.59 1.88
N ALA A 60 -2.39 20.55 1.51
CA ALA A 60 -3.54 20.65 0.61
C ALA A 60 -4.59 19.59 0.98
N ARG A 61 -5.83 19.85 0.59
CA ARG A 61 -6.97 18.97 0.89
C ARG A 61 -7.99 19.02 -0.25
N ASP A 62 -8.55 17.84 -0.55
CA ASP A 62 -9.72 17.70 -1.41
C ASP A 62 -10.67 16.67 -0.78
N GLY A 63 -11.81 17.12 -0.30
CA GLY A 63 -12.70 16.33 0.54
C GLY A 63 -11.99 15.84 1.81
N ARG A 64 -12.03 14.52 2.06
CA ARG A 64 -11.32 13.89 3.18
C ARG A 64 -9.83 13.64 2.90
N ILE A 65 -9.44 13.55 1.63
CA ILE A 65 -8.09 13.20 1.21
C ILE A 65 -7.17 14.41 1.35
N VAL A 66 -5.98 14.21 1.88
CA VAL A 66 -5.02 15.28 2.12
C VAL A 66 -3.65 14.99 1.53
N LEU A 67 -2.92 16.03 1.25
CA LEU A 67 -1.51 15.98 0.86
C LEU A 67 -0.66 16.42 2.05
N ARG A 68 0.21 15.53 2.58
CA ARG A 68 1.06 15.80 3.73
C ARG A 68 2.48 16.07 3.30
N ASP A 69 3.11 17.11 3.83
CA ASP A 69 4.46 17.55 3.47
C ASP A 69 5.51 16.95 4.43
N TYR A 70 6.29 16.00 3.94
CA TYR A 70 7.41 15.38 4.65
C TYR A 70 8.70 16.22 4.61
N GLY A 71 8.64 17.39 3.96
CA GLY A 71 9.77 18.32 3.88
C GLY A 71 10.63 18.11 2.63
N GLY A 72 11.81 18.73 2.68
CA GLY A 72 12.69 18.88 1.53
C GLY A 72 12.38 20.15 0.71
N THR A 73 13.33 20.55 -0.16
CA THR A 73 13.26 21.84 -0.88
C THR A 73 13.37 21.70 -2.40
N GLY A 74 13.43 20.48 -2.90
CA GLY A 74 13.59 20.21 -4.33
C GLY A 74 12.28 20.13 -5.08
N ARG A 75 12.32 19.44 -6.22
CA ARG A 75 11.12 19.14 -7.03
C ARG A 75 10.10 18.35 -6.19
N PRO A 76 8.81 18.67 -6.28
CA PRO A 76 7.78 17.92 -5.59
C PRO A 76 7.69 16.48 -6.10
N VAL A 77 7.67 15.55 -5.14
CA VAL A 77 7.46 14.11 -5.35
C VAL A 77 6.20 13.74 -4.60
N VAL A 78 5.12 13.44 -5.31
CA VAL A 78 3.86 13.01 -4.72
C VAL A 78 3.84 11.49 -4.64
N VAL A 79 3.88 10.98 -3.41
CA VAL A 79 3.84 9.54 -3.12
C VAL A 79 2.40 9.11 -2.90
N ILE A 80 1.96 8.14 -3.68
CA ILE A 80 0.59 7.64 -3.71
C ILE A 80 0.62 6.20 -3.17
N PRO A 81 0.18 5.97 -1.92
CA PRO A 81 0.14 4.64 -1.32
C PRO A 81 -1.06 3.83 -1.83
N SER A 82 -1.07 2.53 -1.53
CA SER A 82 -2.25 1.71 -1.72
C SER A 82 -3.44 2.22 -0.90
N LEU A 83 -4.67 1.95 -1.37
CA LEU A 83 -5.90 2.16 -0.59
C LEU A 83 -6.15 1.07 0.45
N ILE A 84 -5.48 -0.08 0.31
CA ILE A 84 -5.81 -1.29 1.07
C ILE A 84 -5.23 -1.24 2.49
N ASN A 85 -3.96 -0.87 2.63
CA ASN A 85 -3.29 -0.79 3.93
C ASN A 85 -2.92 0.66 4.26
N PRO A 86 -2.70 0.98 5.54
CA PRO A 86 -2.35 2.33 5.94
C PRO A 86 -1.05 2.81 5.24
N PRO A 87 -0.93 4.09 4.92
CA PRO A 87 0.25 4.62 4.24
C PRO A 87 1.53 4.58 5.09
N PHE A 88 1.42 4.37 6.41
CA PHE A 88 2.55 4.47 7.32
C PHE A 88 3.60 3.34 7.15
N VAL A 89 3.37 2.31 6.31
CA VAL A 89 4.47 1.42 5.90
C VAL A 89 5.61 2.18 5.22
N LEU A 90 5.31 3.32 4.59
CA LEU A 90 6.29 4.19 3.96
C LEU A 90 7.01 5.10 4.97
N ASP A 91 6.53 5.17 6.22
CA ASP A 91 7.06 5.92 7.37
C ASP A 91 6.93 5.08 8.65
N LEU A 92 7.42 3.84 8.63
CA LEU A 92 7.14 2.82 9.65
C LEU A 92 7.76 3.12 11.01
N ALA A 93 8.97 3.68 11.00
CA ALA A 93 9.73 4.04 12.19
C ALA A 93 10.69 5.20 11.86
N PRO A 94 11.23 5.94 12.86
CA PRO A 94 12.15 7.06 12.62
C PRO A 94 13.39 6.70 11.79
N ASP A 95 13.90 5.48 11.95
CA ASP A 95 15.05 4.94 11.23
C ASP A 95 14.67 4.07 10.02
N ASN A 96 13.37 3.86 9.80
CA ASN A 96 12.83 3.07 8.70
C ASN A 96 11.66 3.80 8.02
N SER A 97 11.98 4.94 7.39
CA SER A 97 11.06 5.80 6.68
C SER A 97 11.60 6.15 5.30
N LEU A 98 10.97 5.59 4.27
CA LEU A 98 11.26 5.96 2.88
C LEU A 98 10.99 7.45 2.64
N LEU A 99 9.89 7.97 3.18
CA LEU A 99 9.47 9.36 2.93
C LEU A 99 10.46 10.37 3.52
N ARG A 100 10.82 10.21 4.80
CA ARG A 100 11.78 11.10 5.48
C ARG A 100 13.17 10.98 4.87
N TRP A 101 13.55 9.75 4.48
CA TRP A 101 14.84 9.53 3.85
C TRP A 101 14.91 10.23 2.48
N LEU A 102 13.86 10.12 1.63
CA LEU A 102 13.79 10.81 0.34
C LEU A 102 13.83 12.34 0.52
N ALA A 103 13.13 12.88 1.51
CA ALA A 103 13.17 14.31 1.84
C ALA A 103 14.60 14.77 2.16
N GLY A 104 15.37 13.92 2.85
CA GLY A 104 16.80 14.15 3.12
C GLY A 104 17.71 14.10 1.88
N GLN A 105 17.21 13.61 0.73
CA GLN A 105 17.96 13.60 -0.54
C GLN A 105 17.72 14.87 -1.40
N GLY A 106 17.13 15.92 -0.84
CA GLY A 106 16.88 17.17 -1.55
C GLY A 106 15.64 17.16 -2.44
N LEU A 107 14.70 16.25 -2.18
CA LEU A 107 13.40 16.18 -2.83
C LEU A 107 12.32 16.72 -1.89
N ARG A 108 11.34 17.47 -2.39
CA ARG A 108 10.15 17.82 -1.59
C ARG A 108 9.16 16.67 -1.64
N VAL A 109 9.05 15.93 -0.55
CA VAL A 109 8.24 14.71 -0.50
C VAL A 109 6.87 14.98 0.08
N LEU A 110 5.83 14.64 -0.69
CA LEU A 110 4.44 14.84 -0.37
C LEU A 110 3.73 13.47 -0.39
N LEU A 111 3.01 13.13 0.68
CA LEU A 111 2.25 11.88 0.78
C LEU A 111 0.76 12.14 0.59
N VAL A 112 0.13 11.39 -0.28
CA VAL A 112 -1.34 11.29 -0.33
C VAL A 112 -1.79 10.47 0.87
N ASP A 113 -2.55 11.08 1.77
CA ASP A 113 -3.19 10.38 2.88
C ASP A 113 -4.68 10.26 2.57
N TRP A 114 -5.11 9.04 2.32
CA TRP A 114 -6.49 8.71 1.96
C TRP A 114 -7.48 8.97 3.11
N THR A 115 -6.99 9.04 4.35
CA THR A 115 -7.81 9.09 5.57
C THR A 115 -8.87 7.97 5.63
N THR A 116 -9.70 7.94 6.66
CA THR A 116 -10.72 6.90 6.79
C THR A 116 -12.00 7.31 6.06
N PRO A 117 -12.49 6.52 5.10
CA PRO A 117 -13.75 6.79 4.43
C PRO A 117 -14.93 6.55 5.37
N VAL A 118 -16.03 7.20 5.07
CA VAL A 118 -17.32 7.05 5.75
C VAL A 118 -18.37 6.47 4.79
N PRO A 119 -19.49 5.94 5.26
CA PRO A 119 -20.53 5.39 4.38
C PRO A 119 -21.06 6.37 3.31
N GLY A 120 -20.94 7.69 3.53
CA GLY A 120 -21.24 8.71 2.54
C GLY A 120 -20.33 8.69 1.30
N ASP A 121 -19.13 8.11 1.41
CA ASP A 121 -18.18 7.99 0.30
C ASP A 121 -18.46 6.78 -0.61
N ARG A 122 -19.58 6.07 -0.40
CA ARG A 122 -19.89 4.81 -1.08
C ARG A 122 -19.78 4.85 -2.61
N ALA A 123 -20.00 5.99 -3.21
CA ALA A 123 -19.97 6.20 -4.66
C ALA A 123 -18.56 6.53 -5.19
N MET A 124 -17.58 6.79 -4.30
CA MET A 124 -16.23 7.16 -4.68
C MET A 124 -15.46 5.93 -5.20
N ASP A 125 -15.22 5.86 -6.49
CA ASP A 125 -14.50 4.77 -7.14
C ASP A 125 -12.97 5.02 -7.22
N LEU A 126 -12.20 4.16 -7.89
CA LEU A 126 -10.75 4.34 -8.05
C LEU A 126 -10.44 5.52 -8.97
N GLY A 127 -11.27 5.73 -9.99
CA GLY A 127 -11.19 6.87 -10.88
C GLY A 127 -11.36 8.18 -10.13
N ASP A 128 -12.32 8.28 -9.22
CA ASP A 128 -12.53 9.44 -8.35
C ASP A 128 -11.31 9.71 -7.45
N HIS A 129 -10.71 8.64 -6.87
CA HIS A 129 -9.48 8.79 -6.09
C HIS A 129 -8.33 9.33 -6.97
N ALA A 130 -8.22 8.88 -8.21
CA ALA A 130 -7.22 9.40 -9.14
C ALA A 130 -7.47 10.88 -9.50
N GLN A 131 -8.74 11.27 -9.68
CA GLN A 131 -9.09 12.67 -9.93
C GLN A 131 -8.77 13.57 -8.72
N VAL A 132 -8.98 13.08 -7.49
CA VAL A 132 -8.55 13.81 -6.29
C VAL A 132 -7.03 14.01 -6.29
N VAL A 133 -6.25 12.97 -6.59
CA VAL A 133 -4.79 13.09 -6.70
C VAL A 133 -4.40 14.11 -7.77
N ALA A 134 -5.06 14.09 -8.93
CA ALA A 134 -4.81 15.07 -10.01
C ALA A 134 -5.07 16.51 -9.54
N ARG A 135 -6.21 16.76 -8.84
CA ARG A 135 -6.51 18.10 -8.29
C ARG A 135 -5.53 18.53 -7.21
N LEU A 136 -5.10 17.63 -6.34
CA LEU A 136 -4.06 17.92 -5.34
C LEU A 136 -2.72 18.25 -6.01
N CYS A 137 -2.32 17.51 -7.04
CA CYS A 137 -1.12 17.82 -7.83
C CYS A 137 -1.21 19.18 -8.53
N ALA A 138 -2.40 19.55 -9.02
CA ALA A 138 -2.61 20.86 -9.67
C ALA A 138 -2.45 22.06 -8.72
N THR A 139 -2.43 21.84 -7.39
CA THR A 139 -2.13 22.91 -6.41
C THR A 139 -0.65 23.21 -6.25
N LEU A 140 0.22 22.41 -6.87
CA LEU A 140 1.67 22.56 -6.76
C LEU A 140 2.21 23.54 -7.81
N ASP A 141 3.28 24.25 -7.49
CA ASP A 141 3.88 25.30 -8.33
C ASP A 141 4.54 24.75 -9.62
N GLU A 142 4.89 23.46 -9.64
CA GLU A 142 5.48 22.78 -10.80
C GLU A 142 4.93 21.35 -10.93
N PRO A 143 4.94 20.76 -12.14
CA PRO A 143 4.53 19.36 -12.33
C PRO A 143 5.34 18.42 -11.43
N PRO A 144 4.67 17.63 -10.56
CA PRO A 144 5.36 16.72 -9.63
C PRO A 144 5.87 15.47 -10.35
N LEU A 145 6.82 14.80 -9.71
CA LEU A 145 7.08 13.38 -9.94
C LEU A 145 6.06 12.57 -9.14
N LEU A 146 5.46 11.55 -9.75
CA LEU A 146 4.58 10.62 -9.04
C LEU A 146 5.36 9.37 -8.65
N VAL A 147 5.17 8.91 -7.41
CA VAL A 147 5.67 7.63 -6.93
C VAL A 147 4.48 6.82 -6.43
N GLY A 148 4.08 5.80 -7.19
CA GLY A 148 2.96 4.95 -6.80
C GLY A 148 3.42 3.61 -6.22
N TYR A 149 2.88 3.23 -5.05
CA TYR A 149 3.16 1.94 -4.42
C TYR A 149 1.93 1.04 -4.47
N CYS A 150 2.10 -0.18 -4.96
CA CYS A 150 1.02 -1.16 -5.10
C CYS A 150 -0.15 -0.58 -5.94
N LEU A 151 -1.39 -0.70 -5.50
CA LEU A 151 -2.56 -0.09 -6.15
C LEU A 151 -2.42 1.44 -6.32
N GLY A 152 -1.62 2.09 -5.47
CA GLY A 152 -1.30 3.51 -5.63
C GLY A 152 -0.58 3.84 -6.94
N GLY A 153 0.16 2.89 -7.52
CA GLY A 153 0.76 3.06 -8.84
C GLY A 153 -0.27 3.02 -9.97
N THR A 154 -1.27 2.16 -9.88
CA THR A 154 -2.41 2.13 -10.81
C THR A 154 -3.16 3.46 -10.76
N ILE A 155 -3.42 3.98 -9.54
CA ILE A 155 -4.06 5.29 -9.34
C ILE A 155 -3.17 6.43 -9.87
N ALA A 156 -1.84 6.35 -9.69
CA ALA A 156 -0.89 7.35 -10.21
C ALA A 156 -0.97 7.50 -11.74
N LEU A 157 -1.07 6.38 -12.45
CA LEU A 157 -1.24 6.38 -13.91
C LEU A 157 -2.55 7.04 -14.34
N ALA A 158 -3.64 6.75 -13.61
CA ALA A 158 -4.93 7.38 -13.87
C ALA A 158 -4.90 8.90 -13.58
N ALA A 159 -4.26 9.32 -12.49
CA ALA A 159 -4.10 10.73 -12.16
C ALA A 159 -3.29 11.48 -13.24
N ALA A 160 -2.22 10.86 -13.76
CA ALA A 160 -1.39 11.43 -14.81
C ALA A 160 -2.12 11.64 -16.15
N ALA A 161 -3.27 10.99 -16.36
CA ALA A 161 -4.14 11.26 -17.53
C ALA A 161 -4.87 12.61 -17.44
N SER A 162 -4.94 13.22 -16.23
CA SER A 162 -5.73 14.42 -15.96
C SER A 162 -4.91 15.62 -15.52
N VAL A 163 -3.64 15.45 -15.16
CA VAL A 163 -2.75 16.53 -14.70
C VAL A 163 -1.35 16.36 -15.27
N PRO A 164 -0.65 17.46 -15.64
CA PRO A 164 0.76 17.38 -16.03
C PRO A 164 1.62 16.82 -14.90
N VAL A 165 2.47 15.84 -15.23
CA VAL A 165 3.45 15.26 -14.30
C VAL A 165 4.82 15.23 -14.97
N ALA A 166 5.88 15.28 -14.18
CA ALA A 166 7.25 15.31 -14.68
C ALA A 166 7.82 13.90 -14.95
N GLY A 167 7.27 12.89 -14.32
CA GLY A 167 7.66 11.49 -14.46
C GLY A 167 6.93 10.61 -13.45
N ILE A 168 7.00 9.30 -13.63
CA ILE A 168 6.27 8.32 -12.81
C ILE A 168 7.19 7.17 -12.43
N ALA A 169 7.33 6.91 -11.12
CA ALA A 169 7.97 5.72 -10.58
C ALA A 169 6.90 4.79 -10.01
N LEU A 170 6.89 3.55 -10.45
CA LEU A 170 5.95 2.52 -10.05
C LEU A 170 6.66 1.49 -9.17
N ILE A 171 6.15 1.23 -7.98
CA ILE A 171 6.74 0.30 -7.02
C ILE A 171 5.74 -0.83 -6.77
N ALA A 172 6.07 -2.05 -7.18
CA ALA A 172 5.22 -3.23 -7.04
C ALA A 172 3.77 -2.97 -7.48
N THR A 173 3.60 -2.30 -8.63
CA THR A 173 2.32 -1.83 -9.14
C THR A 173 1.66 -2.88 -10.01
N PRO A 174 0.42 -3.31 -9.71
CA PRO A 174 -0.36 -4.15 -10.61
C PRO A 174 -0.94 -3.30 -11.74
N TRP A 175 -0.82 -3.78 -12.97
CA TRP A 175 -1.43 -3.17 -14.15
C TRP A 175 -2.12 -4.21 -15.03
N ARG A 176 -1.44 -5.33 -15.31
CA ARG A 176 -2.01 -6.47 -16.02
C ARG A 176 -2.53 -7.48 -15.00
N PHE A 177 -3.81 -7.42 -14.71
CA PHE A 177 -4.41 -8.25 -13.67
C PHE A 177 -4.54 -9.73 -14.08
N ASP A 178 -4.47 -10.05 -15.38
CA ASP A 178 -4.27 -11.42 -15.86
C ASP A 178 -2.98 -12.06 -15.33
N GLY A 179 -1.98 -11.25 -15.02
CA GLY A 179 -0.72 -11.68 -14.40
C GLY A 179 -0.84 -12.31 -13.02
N PHE A 180 -2.02 -12.20 -12.34
CA PHE A 180 -2.31 -12.95 -11.11
C PHE A 180 -2.65 -14.43 -11.37
N GLY A 181 -2.81 -14.81 -12.65
CA GLY A 181 -3.16 -16.15 -13.08
C GLY A 181 -4.62 -16.53 -12.79
N ASP A 182 -5.13 -17.52 -13.52
CA ASP A 182 -6.55 -17.88 -13.44
C ASP A 182 -6.97 -18.34 -12.04
N ALA A 183 -6.15 -19.15 -11.36
CA ALA A 183 -6.45 -19.63 -10.02
C ALA A 183 -6.50 -18.50 -8.98
N GLY A 184 -5.55 -17.54 -9.04
CA GLY A 184 -5.54 -16.39 -8.16
C GLY A 184 -6.75 -15.48 -8.37
N ARG A 185 -7.08 -15.20 -9.62
CA ARG A 185 -8.25 -14.39 -9.99
C ARG A 185 -9.56 -15.05 -9.59
N ALA A 186 -9.69 -16.37 -9.80
CA ALA A 186 -10.87 -17.13 -9.38
C ALA A 186 -11.06 -17.06 -7.86
N ALA A 187 -10.00 -17.27 -7.07
CA ALA A 187 -10.08 -17.18 -5.61
C ALA A 187 -10.49 -15.77 -5.14
N ILE A 188 -10.01 -14.72 -5.80
CA ILE A 188 -10.38 -13.33 -5.51
C ILE A 188 -11.87 -13.10 -5.87
N ALA A 189 -12.33 -13.61 -7.02
CA ALA A 189 -13.72 -13.49 -7.48
C ALA A 189 -14.70 -14.19 -6.53
N ASP A 190 -14.34 -15.37 -6.01
CA ASP A 190 -15.16 -16.11 -5.04
C ASP A 190 -15.36 -15.31 -3.76
N VAL A 191 -14.28 -14.73 -3.22
CA VAL A 191 -14.36 -13.88 -2.02
C VAL A 191 -15.19 -12.63 -2.28
N TRP A 192 -15.00 -11.99 -3.43
CA TRP A 192 -15.78 -10.80 -3.79
C TRP A 192 -17.27 -11.12 -3.96
N THR A 193 -17.60 -12.18 -4.65
CA THR A 193 -19.00 -12.63 -4.82
C THR A 193 -19.70 -12.85 -3.48
N ALA A 194 -18.98 -13.43 -2.50
CA ALA A 194 -19.54 -13.63 -1.16
C ALA A 194 -19.66 -12.32 -0.36
N ALA A 195 -18.74 -11.39 -0.53
CA ALA A 195 -18.65 -10.15 0.23
C ALA A 195 -19.53 -9.01 -0.32
N GLN A 196 -19.71 -8.98 -1.66
CA GLN A 196 -20.35 -7.87 -2.38
C GLN A 196 -21.72 -7.46 -1.82
N PRO A 197 -22.67 -8.37 -1.56
CA PRO A 197 -24.00 -7.95 -1.07
C PRO A 197 -23.95 -7.26 0.29
N THR A 198 -22.98 -7.63 1.13
CA THR A 198 -22.78 -7.00 2.43
C THR A 198 -22.08 -5.65 2.27
N ALA A 199 -21.02 -5.58 1.48
CA ALA A 199 -20.29 -4.35 1.19
C ALA A 199 -21.19 -3.29 0.55
N GLU A 200 -22.08 -3.69 -0.34
CA GLU A 200 -23.06 -2.81 -0.98
C GLU A 200 -24.02 -2.18 0.05
N ARG A 201 -24.56 -2.98 0.96
CA ARG A 201 -25.44 -2.49 2.02
C ARG A 201 -24.74 -1.57 3.00
N LEU A 202 -23.49 -1.89 3.36
CA LEU A 202 -22.66 -1.06 4.23
C LEU A 202 -22.18 0.23 3.53
N GLY A 203 -22.08 0.23 2.20
CA GLY A 203 -21.45 1.29 1.43
C GLY A 203 -19.92 1.27 1.47
N LEU A 204 -19.35 0.27 2.13
CA LEU A 204 -17.90 0.10 2.35
C LEU A 204 -17.55 -1.39 2.33
N LEU A 205 -16.36 -1.74 1.83
CA LEU A 205 -15.76 -3.06 1.99
C LEU A 205 -14.89 -3.06 3.26
N PRO A 206 -15.23 -3.86 4.30
CA PRO A 206 -14.42 -3.93 5.52
C PRO A 206 -13.00 -4.43 5.25
N MET A 207 -12.02 -3.83 5.93
CA MET A 207 -10.61 -4.22 5.82
C MET A 207 -10.38 -5.69 6.24
N GLU A 208 -11.16 -6.21 7.17
CA GLU A 208 -11.06 -7.57 7.66
C GLU A 208 -11.26 -8.63 6.57
N LEU A 209 -12.04 -8.32 5.55
CA LEU A 209 -12.20 -9.20 4.38
C LEU A 209 -10.91 -9.26 3.56
N LEU A 210 -10.32 -8.10 3.26
CA LEU A 210 -9.04 -8.01 2.55
C LEU A 210 -7.92 -8.69 3.34
N GLN A 211 -7.89 -8.49 4.65
CA GLN A 211 -6.91 -9.13 5.52
C GLN A 211 -7.00 -10.65 5.48
N SER A 212 -8.22 -11.19 5.47
CA SER A 212 -8.42 -12.63 5.36
C SER A 212 -7.91 -13.20 4.03
N MET A 213 -8.05 -12.44 2.94
CA MET A 213 -7.51 -12.81 1.63
C MET A 213 -5.97 -12.84 1.66
N PHE A 214 -5.32 -11.85 2.28
CA PHE A 214 -3.86 -11.85 2.41
C PHE A 214 -3.35 -13.04 3.21
N TRP A 215 -4.04 -13.48 4.25
CA TRP A 215 -3.64 -14.69 4.99
C TRP A 215 -3.73 -15.95 4.15
N GLN A 216 -4.69 -16.04 3.21
CA GLN A 216 -4.86 -17.18 2.32
C GLN A 216 -3.74 -17.30 1.26
N ILE A 217 -2.98 -16.23 0.99
CA ILE A 217 -1.83 -16.29 0.07
C ILE A 217 -0.76 -17.25 0.60
N ASP A 218 -0.50 -17.25 1.92
CA ASP A 218 0.46 -18.14 2.58
C ASP A 218 0.08 -18.35 4.05
N PRO A 219 -0.91 -19.21 4.33
CA PRO A 219 -1.38 -19.48 5.68
C PRO A 219 -0.28 -20.02 6.60
N ALA A 220 0.55 -20.92 6.07
CA ALA A 220 1.65 -21.54 6.83
C ALA A 220 2.65 -20.48 7.31
N ARG A 221 3.04 -19.55 6.44
CA ARG A 221 3.95 -18.44 6.78
C ARG A 221 3.28 -17.44 7.72
N THR A 222 1.98 -17.20 7.55
CA THR A 222 1.20 -16.32 8.43
C THR A 222 1.19 -16.82 9.87
N VAL A 223 1.16 -18.13 10.07
CA VAL A 223 1.30 -18.74 11.41
C VAL A 223 2.76 -18.75 11.87
N GLU A 224 3.67 -19.11 10.97
CA GLU A 224 5.10 -19.29 11.29
C GLU A 224 5.75 -18.02 11.84
N LYS A 225 5.36 -16.84 11.38
CA LYS A 225 5.88 -15.56 11.90
C LYS A 225 5.62 -15.39 13.40
N PHE A 226 4.49 -15.89 13.93
CA PHE A 226 4.20 -15.88 15.36
C PHE A 226 4.97 -16.96 16.11
N VAL A 227 5.22 -18.15 15.50
CA VAL A 227 6.11 -19.16 16.07
C VAL A 227 7.51 -18.57 16.30
N GLN A 228 8.03 -17.83 15.30
CA GLN A 228 9.33 -17.18 15.40
C GLN A 228 9.33 -16.02 16.41
N PHE A 229 8.25 -15.27 16.48
CA PHE A 229 8.14 -14.15 17.42
C PHE A 229 8.12 -14.60 18.88
N ALA A 230 7.69 -15.82 19.19
CA ALA A 230 7.72 -16.37 20.53
C ALA A 230 9.14 -16.41 21.15
N ASP A 231 10.16 -16.43 20.32
CA ASP A 231 11.57 -16.48 20.73
C ASP A 231 12.27 -15.10 20.70
N LEU A 232 11.54 -14.05 20.30
CA LEU A 232 12.07 -12.68 20.22
C LEU A 232 11.72 -11.89 21.49
N ASP A 233 12.66 -11.05 21.91
CA ASP A 233 12.36 -10.02 22.91
C ASP A 233 11.54 -8.90 22.26
N PRO A 234 10.28 -8.67 22.70
CA PRO A 234 9.40 -7.66 22.10
C PRO A 234 9.94 -6.21 22.19
N VAL A 235 10.84 -5.93 23.15
CA VAL A 235 11.42 -4.58 23.32
C VAL A 235 12.73 -4.40 22.57
N ALA A 236 13.35 -5.48 22.08
CA ALA A 236 14.53 -5.41 21.24
C ALA A 236 14.17 -4.86 19.85
N PRO A 237 15.12 -4.26 19.10
CA PRO A 237 14.85 -3.68 17.78
C PRO A 237 14.14 -4.62 16.80
N ALA A 238 14.49 -5.91 16.78
CA ALA A 238 13.84 -6.91 15.92
C ALA A 238 12.38 -7.18 16.34
N GLY A 239 12.12 -7.25 17.65
CA GLY A 239 10.78 -7.42 18.19
C GLY A 239 9.90 -6.19 17.91
N GLN A 240 10.42 -4.99 18.13
CA GLN A 240 9.71 -3.74 17.82
C GLN A 240 9.40 -3.59 16.33
N ALA A 241 10.35 -3.95 15.45
CA ALA A 241 10.11 -3.94 14.00
C ALA A 241 9.00 -4.93 13.59
N PHE A 242 8.96 -6.11 14.21
CA PHE A 242 7.88 -7.08 14.00
C PHE A 242 6.54 -6.50 14.46
N VAL A 243 6.48 -5.94 15.67
CA VAL A 243 5.26 -5.36 16.23
C VAL A 243 4.72 -4.22 15.34
N ALA A 244 5.59 -3.29 14.93
CA ALA A 244 5.20 -2.20 14.05
C ALA A 244 4.66 -2.70 12.70
N LEU A 245 5.30 -3.71 12.12
CA LEU A 245 4.87 -4.31 10.86
C LEU A 245 3.54 -5.06 10.99
N GLU A 246 3.34 -5.79 12.09
CA GLU A 246 2.06 -6.47 12.33
C GLU A 246 0.94 -5.48 12.63
N ASP A 247 1.19 -4.42 13.39
CA ASP A 247 0.21 -3.36 13.63
C ASP A 247 -0.18 -2.69 12.31
N TRP A 248 0.78 -2.44 11.40
CA TRP A 248 0.49 -1.97 10.05
C TRP A 248 -0.34 -2.98 9.24
N ALA A 249 0.07 -4.25 9.22
CA ALA A 249 -0.62 -5.29 8.45
C ALA A 249 -2.06 -5.51 8.93
N ASN A 250 -2.31 -5.33 10.22
CA ASN A 250 -3.64 -5.46 10.83
C ASN A 250 -4.41 -4.13 10.93
N GLY A 251 -3.77 -3.04 10.53
CA GLY A 251 -4.38 -1.73 10.37
C GLY A 251 -5.08 -1.62 9.03
N GLY A 252 -5.71 -0.49 8.83
CA GLY A 252 -6.35 -0.16 7.55
C GLY A 252 -7.75 0.38 7.73
N ALA A 253 -8.15 1.14 6.73
CA ALA A 253 -9.50 1.67 6.61
C ALA A 253 -10.30 0.77 5.67
N PRO A 254 -11.63 0.73 5.80
CA PRO A 254 -12.48 0.11 4.80
C PRO A 254 -12.32 0.83 3.46
N ILE A 255 -12.65 0.16 2.35
CA ILE A 255 -12.63 0.76 1.01
C ILE A 255 -14.07 1.16 0.64
N PRO A 256 -14.32 2.35 0.04
CA PRO A 256 -15.61 2.71 -0.51
C PRO A 256 -16.16 1.62 -1.44
N TYR A 257 -17.46 1.35 -1.39
CA TYR A 257 -18.06 0.26 -2.17
C TYR A 257 -17.78 0.37 -3.67
N ALA A 258 -17.91 1.57 -4.25
CA ALA A 258 -17.64 1.77 -5.67
C ALA A 258 -16.18 1.47 -6.04
N ALA A 259 -15.21 1.89 -5.18
CA ALA A 259 -13.80 1.56 -5.40
C ALA A 259 -13.52 0.06 -5.27
N ALA A 260 -14.16 -0.62 -4.31
CA ALA A 260 -14.06 -2.07 -4.19
C ALA A 260 -14.65 -2.78 -5.42
N ARG A 261 -15.84 -2.36 -5.88
CA ARG A 261 -16.48 -2.90 -7.07
C ARG A 261 -15.58 -2.73 -8.30
N GLU A 262 -15.08 -1.53 -8.55
CA GLU A 262 -14.17 -1.27 -9.68
C GLU A 262 -12.89 -2.13 -9.57
N LEU A 263 -12.29 -2.23 -8.36
CA LEU A 263 -11.11 -3.08 -8.14
C LEU A 263 -11.37 -4.54 -8.53
N PHE A 264 -12.48 -5.11 -8.09
CA PHE A 264 -12.74 -6.53 -8.28
C PHE A 264 -13.35 -6.84 -9.65
N ASP A 265 -14.34 -6.07 -10.09
CA ASP A 265 -15.06 -6.34 -11.35
C ASP A 265 -14.26 -5.84 -12.56
N ASP A 266 -13.76 -4.59 -12.52
CA ASP A 266 -13.15 -3.95 -13.68
C ASP A 266 -11.65 -4.26 -13.78
N LEU A 267 -10.92 -4.29 -12.65
CA LEU A 267 -9.49 -4.54 -12.66
C LEU A 267 -9.18 -6.03 -12.58
N PHE A 268 -9.65 -6.74 -11.54
CA PHE A 268 -9.32 -8.16 -11.38
C PHE A 268 -10.05 -9.07 -12.37
N ASP A 269 -11.36 -8.92 -12.55
CA ASP A 269 -12.14 -9.81 -13.43
C ASP A 269 -11.99 -9.44 -14.90
N ALA A 270 -12.28 -8.20 -15.26
CA ALA A 270 -12.24 -7.75 -16.66
C ALA A 270 -10.84 -7.40 -17.17
N ASP A 271 -9.85 -7.19 -16.30
CA ASP A 271 -8.49 -6.71 -16.62
C ASP A 271 -8.50 -5.50 -17.56
N LEU A 272 -9.36 -4.52 -17.26
CA LEU A 272 -9.48 -3.33 -18.12
C LEU A 272 -8.17 -2.57 -18.27
N PRO A 273 -7.31 -2.39 -17.24
CA PRO A 273 -6.01 -1.74 -17.40
C PRO A 273 -5.07 -2.52 -18.31
N GLY A 274 -4.92 -3.84 -18.11
CA GLY A 274 -4.05 -4.67 -18.93
C GLY A 274 -4.48 -4.75 -20.40
N ARG A 275 -5.79 -4.55 -20.66
CA ARG A 275 -6.38 -4.47 -22.00
C ARG A 275 -6.45 -3.06 -22.58
N GLU A 276 -5.90 -2.07 -21.88
CA GLU A 276 -5.93 -0.65 -22.27
C GLU A 276 -7.36 -0.12 -22.51
N ARG A 277 -8.31 -0.54 -21.66
CA ARG A 277 -9.71 -0.17 -21.73
C ARG A 277 -10.23 0.50 -20.46
N TRP A 278 -9.40 0.63 -19.44
CA TRP A 278 -9.77 1.33 -18.22
C TRP A 278 -9.93 2.81 -18.49
N CYS A 279 -11.13 3.33 -18.20
CA CYS A 279 -11.48 4.73 -18.41
C CYS A 279 -11.70 5.45 -17.09
N VAL A 280 -11.10 6.62 -16.95
CA VAL A 280 -11.32 7.55 -15.85
C VAL A 280 -11.72 8.89 -16.44
N ASP A 281 -12.85 9.44 -15.99
CA ASP A 281 -13.41 10.70 -16.51
C ASP A 281 -13.51 10.72 -18.07
N GLY A 282 -13.98 9.61 -18.63
CA GLY A 282 -14.16 9.46 -20.09
C GLY A 282 -12.87 9.32 -20.89
N ARG A 283 -11.70 9.23 -20.26
CA ARG A 283 -10.39 9.06 -20.89
C ARG A 283 -9.82 7.69 -20.63
N ILE A 284 -9.31 7.03 -21.66
CA ILE A 284 -8.56 5.77 -21.48
C ILE A 284 -7.25 6.09 -20.75
N VAL A 285 -6.98 5.36 -19.67
CA VAL A 285 -5.74 5.48 -18.93
C VAL A 285 -4.64 4.74 -19.68
N ALA A 286 -3.66 5.49 -20.16
CA ALA A 286 -2.51 4.90 -20.85
C ALA A 286 -1.54 4.22 -19.86
N SER A 287 -1.13 2.99 -20.16
CA SER A 287 -0.08 2.30 -19.41
C SER A 287 1.28 3.01 -19.48
N ARG A 288 1.50 3.78 -20.56
CA ARG A 288 2.77 4.48 -20.86
C ARG A 288 2.48 5.91 -21.33
N PRO A 289 2.11 6.81 -20.42
CA PRO A 289 2.01 8.22 -20.78
C PRO A 289 3.38 8.75 -21.27
N PRO A 290 3.41 9.84 -22.09
CA PRO A 290 4.63 10.34 -22.72
C PRO A 290 5.52 11.13 -21.75
N VAL A 291 5.86 10.53 -20.61
CA VAL A 291 6.76 11.07 -19.58
C VAL A 291 7.79 10.03 -19.18
N PRO A 292 8.94 10.41 -18.60
CA PRO A 292 9.89 9.45 -18.03
C PRO A 292 9.21 8.52 -17.03
N MET A 293 9.48 7.21 -17.14
CA MET A 293 8.90 6.19 -16.26
C MET A 293 9.93 5.15 -15.86
N VAL A 294 9.79 4.63 -14.64
CA VAL A 294 10.51 3.47 -14.11
C VAL A 294 9.56 2.55 -13.37
N GLU A 295 9.76 1.23 -13.45
CA GLU A 295 9.06 0.27 -12.59
C GLU A 295 10.03 -0.55 -11.75
N PHE A 296 9.75 -0.64 -10.45
CA PHE A 296 10.44 -1.49 -9.48
C PHE A 296 9.56 -2.70 -9.19
N VAL A 297 10.02 -3.89 -9.59
CA VAL A 297 9.26 -5.14 -9.49
C VAL A 297 9.92 -6.03 -8.46
N ALA A 298 9.19 -6.40 -7.42
CA ALA A 298 9.73 -7.29 -6.40
C ALA A 298 9.80 -8.73 -6.94
N GLU A 299 10.98 -9.36 -6.85
CA GLU A 299 11.24 -10.69 -7.39
C GLU A 299 10.41 -11.78 -6.70
N ASN A 300 10.24 -11.64 -5.38
CA ASN A 300 9.57 -12.62 -4.53
C ASN A 300 8.22 -12.10 -4.02
N ASP A 301 7.53 -11.30 -4.84
CA ASP A 301 6.23 -10.74 -4.51
C ASP A 301 5.12 -11.79 -4.66
N ARG A 302 4.46 -12.10 -3.55
CA ARG A 302 3.31 -13.01 -3.53
C ARG A 302 1.97 -12.26 -3.51
N ILE A 303 2.02 -10.94 -3.27
CA ILE A 303 0.83 -10.07 -3.22
C ILE A 303 0.56 -9.50 -4.60
N VAL A 304 1.58 -8.96 -5.26
CA VAL A 304 1.51 -8.42 -6.63
C VAL A 304 2.53 -9.17 -7.49
N PRO A 305 2.10 -10.21 -8.21
CA PRO A 305 3.01 -11.02 -9.03
C PRO A 305 3.75 -10.16 -10.07
N ALA A 306 5.02 -10.47 -10.30
CA ALA A 306 5.85 -9.75 -11.29
C ALA A 306 5.25 -9.76 -12.72
N ALA A 307 4.39 -10.75 -13.02
CA ALA A 307 3.67 -10.85 -14.29
C ALA A 307 2.59 -9.77 -14.44
N SER A 308 2.11 -9.17 -13.33
CA SER A 308 1.12 -8.10 -13.36
C SER A 308 1.73 -6.71 -13.63
N ALA A 309 3.04 -6.58 -13.68
CA ALA A 309 3.72 -5.32 -14.00
C ALA A 309 3.48 -4.89 -15.45
N ILE A 310 3.66 -3.60 -15.75
CA ILE A 310 3.47 -3.04 -17.10
C ILE A 310 4.49 -3.63 -18.09
N GLY A 311 5.74 -3.85 -17.65
CA GLY A 311 6.85 -4.25 -18.49
C GLY A 311 7.50 -3.04 -19.18
N LEU A 312 7.83 -2.01 -18.38
CA LEU A 312 8.50 -0.81 -18.89
C LEU A 312 9.93 -1.12 -19.37
N PRO A 313 10.48 -0.33 -20.31
CA PRO A 313 11.89 -0.46 -20.70
C PRO A 313 12.86 -0.24 -19.53
N ASP A 314 12.63 0.77 -18.65
CA ASP A 314 13.36 0.93 -17.38
C ASP A 314 12.65 0.13 -16.29
N ARG A 315 12.87 -1.18 -16.31
CA ARG A 315 12.34 -2.12 -15.31
C ARG A 315 13.48 -2.61 -14.42
N ARG A 316 13.30 -2.46 -13.13
CA ARG A 316 14.29 -2.83 -12.11
C ARG A 316 13.74 -3.92 -11.21
N ILE A 317 14.40 -5.08 -11.24
CA ILE A 317 14.05 -6.20 -10.39
C ILE A 317 14.67 -6.01 -9.02
N VAL A 318 13.82 -6.04 -7.99
CA VAL A 318 14.23 -5.86 -6.59
C VAL A 318 14.23 -7.23 -5.91
N PRO A 319 15.37 -7.72 -5.38
CA PRO A 319 15.47 -9.03 -4.75
C PRO A 319 14.84 -9.03 -3.35
N ALA A 320 13.55 -8.80 -3.28
CA ALA A 320 12.74 -8.72 -2.06
C ALA A 320 11.29 -9.13 -2.36
N GLY A 321 10.46 -9.27 -1.31
CA GLY A 321 9.01 -9.37 -1.42
C GLY A 321 8.34 -7.99 -1.34
N HIS A 322 7.03 -7.96 -1.52
CA HIS A 322 6.18 -6.76 -1.62
C HIS A 322 6.49 -5.68 -0.55
N VAL A 323 6.38 -6.05 0.71
CA VAL A 323 6.62 -5.15 1.85
C VAL A 323 8.11 -5.06 2.17
N GLY A 324 8.84 -6.15 1.97
CA GLY A 324 10.26 -6.23 2.26
C GLY A 324 11.14 -5.29 1.43
N MET A 325 10.69 -4.88 0.24
CA MET A 325 11.39 -3.88 -0.57
C MET A 325 11.29 -2.48 0.04
N ILE A 326 10.23 -2.20 0.80
CA ILE A 326 10.04 -0.93 1.49
C ILE A 326 10.77 -0.92 2.84
N VAL A 327 10.44 -1.86 3.74
CA VAL A 327 10.85 -1.81 5.16
C VAL A 327 11.94 -2.81 5.53
N GLY A 328 12.33 -3.69 4.61
CA GLY A 328 13.33 -4.71 4.89
C GLY A 328 14.74 -4.12 5.08
N ARG A 329 15.61 -4.83 5.81
CA ARG A 329 16.99 -4.39 6.11
C ARG A 329 17.80 -3.95 4.87
N ARG A 330 17.50 -4.52 3.70
CA ARG A 330 18.13 -4.14 2.41
C ARG A 330 17.29 -3.15 1.60
N GLY A 331 16.10 -2.77 2.06
CA GLY A 331 15.18 -1.90 1.32
C GLY A 331 15.85 -0.62 0.86
N ARG A 332 16.67 -0.02 1.72
CA ARG A 332 17.42 1.20 1.39
C ARG A 332 18.32 1.00 0.15
N SER A 333 19.16 -0.01 0.13
CA SER A 333 20.10 -0.23 -0.97
C SER A 333 19.44 -0.76 -2.24
N VAL A 334 18.36 -1.57 -2.12
CA VAL A 334 17.75 -2.22 -3.29
C VAL A 334 16.62 -1.42 -3.92
N LEU A 335 16.00 -0.48 -3.16
CA LEU A 335 14.90 0.35 -3.65
C LEU A 335 15.13 1.84 -3.42
N TRP A 336 15.40 2.30 -2.19
CA TRP A 336 15.36 3.74 -1.87
C TRP A 336 16.43 4.52 -2.62
N GLU A 337 17.68 4.05 -2.60
CA GLU A 337 18.80 4.68 -3.31
C GLU A 337 18.61 4.66 -4.84
N PRO A 338 18.24 3.54 -5.48
CA PRO A 338 17.88 3.53 -6.90
C PRO A 338 16.70 4.43 -7.28
N LEU A 339 15.69 4.53 -6.40
CA LEU A 339 14.54 5.42 -6.60
C LEU A 339 14.96 6.89 -6.51
N ALA A 340 15.69 7.29 -5.47
CA ALA A 340 16.18 8.65 -5.30
C ALA A 340 17.08 9.07 -6.47
N HIS A 341 17.96 8.18 -6.92
CA HIS A 341 18.81 8.41 -8.08
C HIS A 341 17.97 8.68 -9.34
N TRP A 342 16.96 7.85 -9.59
CA TRP A 342 16.08 8.05 -10.73
C TRP A 342 15.30 9.36 -10.63
N LEU A 343 14.66 9.63 -9.48
CA LEU A 343 13.88 10.87 -9.26
C LEU A 343 14.73 12.12 -9.50
N SER A 344 15.97 12.12 -9.01
CA SER A 344 16.91 13.25 -9.19
C SER A 344 17.41 13.37 -10.63
N GLY A 345 17.42 12.28 -11.40
CA GLY A 345 17.86 12.24 -12.79
C GLY A 345 16.81 12.69 -13.81
N VAL A 346 15.52 12.81 -13.43
CA VAL A 346 14.48 13.28 -14.35
C VAL A 346 14.68 14.76 -14.68
N PRO A 347 14.87 15.14 -15.96
CA PRO A 347 15.09 16.54 -16.32
C PRO A 347 13.98 17.46 -15.85
N ARG A 348 14.30 18.65 -15.39
CA ARG A 348 13.32 19.74 -15.27
C ARG A 348 13.01 20.23 -16.69
N SER A 349 11.73 20.31 -17.05
CA SER A 349 11.33 20.97 -18.28
C SER A 349 11.98 22.36 -18.30
N ARG A 350 12.83 22.65 -19.30
CA ARG A 350 13.34 24.00 -19.49
C ARG A 350 12.12 24.90 -19.66
N GLU A 351 12.05 25.97 -18.88
CA GLU A 351 11.17 27.10 -19.22
C GLU A 351 11.42 27.41 -20.69
N GLN A 352 10.41 27.26 -21.53
CA GLN A 352 10.48 27.83 -22.87
C GLN A 352 10.58 29.35 -22.62
N PRO A 353 11.61 30.02 -23.14
CA PRO A 353 11.63 31.46 -23.09
C PRO A 353 10.35 31.94 -23.76
N ASN A 354 9.59 32.73 -23.03
CA ASN A 354 8.37 33.38 -23.51
C ASN A 354 8.71 34.14 -24.80
N PRO A 355 7.94 33.98 -25.90
CA PRO A 355 8.17 34.67 -27.16
C PRO A 355 8.05 36.18 -27.04
#